data_86c84f0cc25ed6333b232bfca7d96618
#
_entry.id   86c84f0cc25ed6333b232bfca7d96618
#
_cell.length_a   1.000
_cell.length_b   1.000
_cell.length_c   1.000
_cell.angle_alpha   90.00
_cell.angle_beta   90.00
_cell.angle_gamma   90.00
#
_symmetry.space_group_name_H-M   'P 1'
#
loop_
_entity.id
_entity.type
_entity.pdbx_description
1 polymer ?
#
loop_
_entity_poly.entity_id
_entity_poly.type
_entity_poly.pdbx_seq_one_letter_code
_entity_poly.pdbx_strand_id
1 'polypeptide(L)'
;QWLEKRFNLNLASVDPERNVLPVTGTREALFAFTQAVIDYSPNQKPKVNNNEQTIQQPIVVAPNPFYQIYEGAAILAGAKPYYLDCTADQGFIPDLDAVPEAIWQRCQLLQICSPGNPTGAVMSIAQMQQAIALADKYDFIVASDECYSEVYLDEGNPPAGLLQACNEMNRQDFRRCVVFHSLSKRSNLPGLRSGFIAGDASVLKDFFSYRTYH
;
A
#
# COMPACT_ATOMS: atom_id res chain seq x y z
N GLN A 1 -5.26 -12.11 15.32
CA GLN A 1 -5.98 -13.38 15.17
C GLN A 1 -6.67 -13.51 13.80
N TRP A 2 -7.53 -12.52 13.37
CA TRP A 2 -8.21 -12.64 12.09
C TRP A 2 -7.24 -12.63 10.91
N LEU A 3 -6.29 -11.69 10.86
CA LEU A 3 -5.25 -11.63 9.83
C LEU A 3 -4.45 -12.93 9.73
N GLU A 4 -4.02 -13.46 10.86
CA GLU A 4 -3.22 -14.70 10.90
C GLU A 4 -3.99 -15.88 10.31
N LYS A 5 -5.26 -16.02 10.66
CA LYS A 5 -6.12 -17.10 10.14
C LYS A 5 -6.45 -16.89 8.67
N ARG A 6 -6.84 -15.68 8.29
CA ARG A 6 -7.35 -15.37 6.95
C ARG A 6 -6.25 -15.46 5.89
N PHE A 7 -5.05 -15.00 6.22
CA PHE A 7 -3.92 -14.95 5.31
C PHE A 7 -2.83 -15.98 5.63
N ASN A 8 -3.17 -16.99 6.43
CA ASN A 8 -2.28 -18.09 6.80
C ASN A 8 -0.89 -17.61 7.28
N LEU A 9 -0.87 -16.58 8.12
CA LEU A 9 0.37 -16.05 8.67
C LEU A 9 0.87 -16.95 9.82
N ASN A 10 2.17 -16.94 10.06
CA ASN A 10 2.73 -17.65 11.20
C ASN A 10 2.12 -17.12 12.51
N LEU A 11 1.83 -18.03 13.43
CA LEU A 11 1.29 -17.66 14.74
C LEU A 11 2.24 -16.68 15.44
N ALA A 12 1.66 -15.63 16.02
CA ALA A 12 2.37 -14.54 16.68
C ALA A 12 3.30 -13.70 15.78
N SER A 13 3.19 -13.80 14.46
CA SER A 13 3.89 -12.88 13.54
C SER A 13 3.30 -11.47 13.57
N VAL A 14 2.03 -11.33 13.97
CA VAL A 14 1.32 -10.05 14.10
C VAL A 14 1.16 -9.70 15.57
N ASP A 15 2.01 -8.81 16.06
CA ASP A 15 1.86 -8.21 17.40
C ASP A 15 0.77 -7.14 17.33
N PRO A 16 -0.36 -7.30 18.05
CA PRO A 16 -1.47 -6.36 17.98
C PRO A 16 -1.12 -4.95 18.50
N GLU A 17 -0.10 -4.80 19.34
CA GLU A 17 0.33 -3.50 19.87
C GLU A 17 1.29 -2.76 18.93
N ARG A 18 1.95 -3.48 18.03
CA ARG A 18 3.00 -2.92 17.15
C ARG A 18 2.64 -2.96 15.67
N ASN A 19 1.98 -4.03 15.24
CA ASN A 19 1.72 -4.29 13.83
C ASN A 19 0.28 -3.99 13.40
N VAL A 20 -0.58 -3.51 14.30
CA VAL A 20 -1.98 -3.19 13.99
C VAL A 20 -2.37 -1.85 14.59
N LEU A 21 -3.02 -1.01 13.78
CA LEU A 21 -3.53 0.28 14.22
C LEU A 21 -4.99 0.45 13.77
N PRO A 22 -5.96 0.63 14.69
CA PRO A 22 -7.34 0.91 14.33
C PRO A 22 -7.47 2.29 13.69
N VAL A 23 -8.41 2.40 12.74
CA VAL A 23 -8.69 3.65 12.01
C VAL A 23 -10.18 3.90 11.85
N THR A 24 -10.56 5.16 11.66
CA THR A 24 -11.94 5.61 11.45
C THR A 24 -12.37 5.51 9.99
N GLY A 25 -12.03 4.38 9.35
CA GLY A 25 -12.26 4.11 7.93
C GLY A 25 -10.98 4.21 7.11
N THR A 26 -10.91 3.41 6.05
CA THR A 26 -9.69 3.30 5.23
C THR A 26 -9.50 4.47 4.26
N ARG A 27 -10.57 5.18 3.88
CA ARG A 27 -10.42 6.38 3.05
C ARG A 27 -9.55 7.43 3.74
N GLU A 28 -9.91 7.76 4.97
CA GLU A 28 -9.20 8.72 5.81
C GLU A 28 -7.79 8.21 6.14
N ALA A 29 -7.68 6.91 6.41
CA ALA A 29 -6.40 6.28 6.71
C ALA A 29 -5.44 6.31 5.51
N LEU A 30 -5.89 5.97 4.30
CA LEU A 30 -5.09 6.03 3.07
C LEU A 30 -4.60 7.45 2.78
N PHE A 31 -5.48 8.44 2.97
CA PHE A 31 -5.12 9.84 2.82
C PHE A 31 -4.02 10.25 3.83
N ALA A 32 -4.29 10.06 5.12
CA ALA A 32 -3.38 10.45 6.19
C ALA A 32 -2.05 9.67 6.15
N PHE A 33 -2.11 8.38 5.77
CA PHE A 33 -0.92 7.54 5.60
C PHE A 33 0.01 8.08 4.51
N THR A 34 -0.54 8.44 3.36
CA THR A 34 0.25 9.03 2.27
C THR A 34 0.90 10.34 2.73
N GLN A 35 0.19 11.20 3.49
CA GLN A 35 0.77 12.42 4.05
C GLN A 35 1.92 12.12 5.03
N ALA A 36 1.83 11.03 5.79
CA ALA A 36 2.81 10.68 6.81
C ALA A 36 4.10 10.06 6.23
N VAL A 37 3.99 9.32 5.12
CA VAL A 37 5.12 8.55 4.57
C VAL A 37 5.87 9.26 3.43
N ILE A 38 5.27 10.29 2.82
CA ILE A 38 5.92 11.06 1.77
C ILE A 38 6.85 12.10 2.41
N ASP A 39 8.13 11.94 2.17
CA ASP A 39 9.15 12.91 2.56
C ASP A 39 9.41 13.90 1.41
N TYR A 40 8.64 14.99 1.41
CA TYR A 40 8.83 16.09 0.49
C TYR A 40 9.03 17.38 1.26
N SER A 41 10.28 17.83 1.31
CA SER A 41 10.63 19.16 1.79
C SER A 41 11.08 20.05 0.63
N PRO A 42 10.33 21.10 0.27
CA PRO A 42 10.73 22.03 -0.79
C PRO A 42 12.04 22.76 -0.45
N ASN A 43 12.48 22.71 0.81
CA ASN A 43 13.71 23.28 1.31
C ASN A 43 14.86 22.26 1.44
N GLN A 44 14.66 21.01 1.06
CA GLN A 44 15.77 20.06 1.00
C GLN A 44 16.81 20.54 0.01
N LYS A 45 18.08 20.52 0.45
CA LYS A 45 19.20 20.80 -0.47
C LYS A 45 19.12 19.81 -1.62
N PRO A 46 19.15 20.29 -2.89
CA PRO A 46 19.08 19.40 -4.03
C PRO A 46 20.16 18.32 -3.93
N LYS A 47 19.81 17.07 -4.19
CA LYS A 47 20.82 16.04 -4.42
C LYS A 47 21.54 16.41 -5.72
N VAL A 48 22.84 16.68 -5.61
CA VAL A 48 23.67 17.05 -6.76
C VAL A 48 23.95 15.79 -7.56
N ASN A 49 23.24 15.60 -8.66
CA ASN A 49 23.61 14.65 -9.71
C ASN A 49 24.01 15.46 -10.95
N ASN A 50 25.23 15.29 -11.42
CA ASN A 50 25.74 15.84 -12.69
C ASN A 50 25.59 17.36 -12.87
N ASN A 51 25.98 18.20 -11.89
CA ASN A 51 25.96 19.67 -11.94
C ASN A 51 24.57 20.34 -12.07
N GLU A 52 23.46 19.62 -12.02
CA GLU A 52 22.13 20.21 -11.93
C GLU A 52 21.55 20.03 -10.52
N GLN A 53 21.25 21.14 -9.87
CA GLN A 53 20.56 21.18 -8.58
C GLN A 53 19.04 21.11 -8.83
N THR A 54 18.48 19.91 -8.96
CA THR A 54 17.03 19.74 -9.07
C THR A 54 16.50 19.06 -7.80
N ILE A 55 15.56 19.71 -7.12
CA ILE A 55 14.74 19.06 -6.09
C ILE A 55 13.87 18.05 -6.84
N GLN A 56 14.20 16.77 -6.74
CA GLN A 56 13.40 15.73 -7.37
C GLN A 56 12.17 15.48 -6.51
N GLN A 57 11.01 15.86 -7.04
CA GLN A 57 9.72 15.59 -6.43
C GLN A 57 9.54 14.08 -6.24
N PRO A 58 9.14 13.59 -5.03
CA PRO A 58 8.87 12.18 -4.80
C PRO A 58 7.73 11.68 -5.69
N ILE A 59 7.68 10.36 -5.91
CA ILE A 59 6.66 9.73 -6.75
C ILE A 59 5.84 8.77 -5.90
N VAL A 60 4.51 8.82 -6.10
CA VAL A 60 3.56 7.78 -5.68
C VAL A 60 3.12 7.04 -6.92
N VAL A 61 3.38 5.75 -6.97
CA VAL A 61 2.93 4.87 -8.05
C VAL A 61 1.58 4.28 -7.68
N ALA A 62 0.60 4.33 -8.57
CA ALA A 62 -0.75 3.81 -8.34
C ALA A 62 -1.33 3.16 -9.60
N PRO A 63 -2.20 2.12 -9.49
CA PRO A 63 -2.90 1.54 -10.63
C PRO A 63 -3.85 2.55 -11.27
N ASN A 64 -4.12 2.39 -12.56
CA ASN A 64 -5.14 3.15 -13.31
C ASN A 64 -6.00 2.17 -14.14
N PRO A 65 -7.34 2.12 -13.93
CA PRO A 65 -8.16 3.01 -13.09
C PRO A 65 -7.93 2.82 -11.59
N PHE A 66 -8.20 3.86 -10.82
CA PHE A 66 -7.87 3.92 -9.38
C PHE A 66 -9.01 4.51 -8.54
N TYR A 67 -8.92 4.27 -7.24
CA TYR A 67 -9.73 4.99 -6.26
C TYR A 67 -9.13 6.39 -6.06
N GLN A 68 -9.92 7.43 -6.30
CA GLN A 68 -9.44 8.83 -6.38
C GLN A 68 -8.61 9.31 -5.18
N ILE A 69 -8.70 8.62 -4.03
CA ILE A 69 -7.94 9.00 -2.84
C ILE A 69 -6.43 8.86 -3.05
N TYR A 70 -5.98 7.92 -3.88
CA TYR A 70 -4.54 7.70 -4.11
C TYR A 70 -3.90 8.92 -4.78
N GLU A 71 -4.55 9.46 -5.83
CA GLU A 71 -4.09 10.65 -6.52
C GLU A 71 -4.16 11.89 -5.63
N GLY A 72 -5.34 12.15 -5.02
CA GLY A 72 -5.52 13.32 -4.18
C GLY A 72 -4.56 13.37 -3.00
N ALA A 73 -4.32 12.23 -2.36
CA ALA A 73 -3.36 12.13 -1.26
C ALA A 73 -1.92 12.38 -1.72
N ALA A 74 -1.51 11.82 -2.87
CA ALA A 74 -0.18 12.02 -3.43
C ALA A 74 0.09 13.50 -3.75
N ILE A 75 -0.84 14.16 -4.45
CA ILE A 75 -0.72 15.58 -4.83
C ILE A 75 -0.62 16.46 -3.57
N LEU A 76 -1.47 16.25 -2.57
CA LEU A 76 -1.48 17.05 -1.35
C LEU A 76 -0.29 16.77 -0.45
N ALA A 77 0.34 15.60 -0.56
CA ALA A 77 1.62 15.30 0.09
C ALA A 77 2.84 15.92 -0.64
N GLY A 78 2.62 16.59 -1.78
CA GLY A 78 3.69 17.16 -2.59
C GLY A 78 4.38 16.15 -3.52
N ALA A 79 3.86 14.94 -3.63
CA ALA A 79 4.37 13.93 -4.54
C ALA A 79 3.75 14.06 -5.95
N LYS A 80 4.45 13.53 -6.94
CA LYS A 80 3.93 13.37 -8.30
C LYS A 80 3.30 11.97 -8.42
N PRO A 81 2.00 11.85 -8.75
CA PRO A 81 1.44 10.56 -9.08
C PRO A 81 2.00 10.03 -10.40
N TYR A 82 2.29 8.73 -10.44
CA TYR A 82 2.61 7.97 -11.63
C TYR A 82 1.61 6.84 -11.77
N TYR A 83 0.95 6.76 -12.91
CA TYR A 83 -0.14 5.82 -13.14
C TYR A 83 0.33 4.59 -13.90
N LEU A 84 -0.04 3.41 -13.41
CA LEU A 84 0.12 2.12 -14.06
C LEU A 84 -1.19 1.75 -14.75
N ASP A 85 -1.24 1.86 -16.06
CA ASP A 85 -2.43 1.49 -16.81
C ASP A 85 -2.66 -0.02 -16.71
N CYS A 86 -3.78 -0.38 -16.09
CA CYS A 86 -4.22 -1.77 -15.92
C CYS A 86 -5.25 -2.08 -17.00
N THR A 87 -4.81 -2.71 -18.09
CA THR A 87 -5.62 -2.93 -19.29
C THR A 87 -6.29 -4.31 -19.30
N ALA A 88 -7.33 -4.46 -20.11
CA ALA A 88 -8.12 -5.69 -20.16
C ALA A 88 -7.30 -6.90 -20.65
N ASP A 89 -6.36 -6.70 -21.55
CA ASP A 89 -5.44 -7.74 -22.04
C ASP A 89 -4.45 -8.23 -20.97
N GLN A 90 -4.21 -7.43 -19.93
CA GLN A 90 -3.43 -7.78 -18.75
C GLN A 90 -4.32 -8.24 -17.57
N GLY A 91 -5.62 -8.48 -17.81
CA GLY A 91 -6.57 -8.83 -16.75
C GLY A 91 -6.76 -7.73 -15.70
N PHE A 92 -6.50 -6.47 -16.04
CA PHE A 92 -6.53 -5.30 -15.16
C PHE A 92 -5.56 -5.37 -13.98
N ILE A 93 -4.50 -6.15 -14.09
CA ILE A 93 -3.41 -6.22 -13.11
C ILE A 93 -2.32 -5.20 -13.48
N PRO A 94 -1.75 -4.45 -12.51
CA PRO A 94 -0.66 -3.53 -12.80
C PRO A 94 0.60 -4.28 -13.25
N ASP A 95 1.17 -3.85 -14.39
CA ASP A 95 2.45 -4.35 -14.90
C ASP A 95 3.60 -3.55 -14.26
N LEU A 96 4.20 -4.13 -13.22
CA LEU A 96 5.31 -3.49 -12.51
C LEU A 96 6.61 -3.45 -13.34
N ASP A 97 6.76 -4.33 -14.32
CA ASP A 97 7.94 -4.37 -15.20
C ASP A 97 7.91 -3.25 -16.25
N ALA A 98 6.72 -2.73 -16.57
CA ALA A 98 6.57 -1.60 -17.48
C ALA A 98 6.99 -0.26 -16.88
N VAL A 99 7.24 -0.18 -15.57
CA VAL A 99 7.64 1.07 -14.91
C VAL A 99 9.12 1.36 -15.11
N PRO A 100 9.48 2.51 -15.70
CA PRO A 100 10.87 2.89 -15.90
C PRO A 100 11.65 2.96 -14.57
N GLU A 101 12.91 2.52 -14.60
CA GLU A 101 13.77 2.54 -13.40
C GLU A 101 13.87 3.93 -12.76
N ALA A 102 13.91 5.00 -13.55
CA ALA A 102 13.95 6.38 -13.08
C ALA A 102 12.72 6.79 -12.24
N ILE A 103 11.58 6.10 -12.43
CA ILE A 103 10.38 6.27 -11.61
C ILE A 103 10.58 5.57 -10.26
N TRP A 104 11.05 4.30 -10.28
CA TRP A 104 11.32 3.55 -9.07
C TRP A 104 12.36 4.23 -8.15
N GLN A 105 13.41 4.82 -8.73
CA GLN A 105 14.45 5.55 -7.97
C GLN A 105 13.90 6.77 -7.19
N ARG A 106 12.72 7.24 -7.55
CA ARG A 106 12.05 8.38 -6.91
C ARG A 106 10.77 7.97 -6.18
N CYS A 107 10.37 6.70 -6.32
CA CYS A 107 9.19 6.16 -5.68
C CYS A 107 9.39 6.16 -4.15
N GLN A 108 8.42 6.67 -3.42
CA GLN A 108 8.37 6.55 -1.95
C GLN A 108 7.19 5.70 -1.50
N LEU A 109 6.17 5.57 -2.36
CA LEU A 109 4.98 4.80 -2.06
C LEU A 109 4.43 4.14 -3.34
N LEU A 110 4.25 2.83 -3.29
CA LEU A 110 3.46 2.07 -4.26
C LEU A 110 2.11 1.76 -3.63
N GLN A 111 1.04 2.30 -4.22
CA GLN A 111 -0.34 1.92 -3.89
C GLN A 111 -0.75 0.74 -4.75
N ILE A 112 -1.25 -0.33 -4.13
CA ILE A 112 -1.92 -1.42 -4.83
C ILE A 112 -3.31 -1.63 -4.25
N CYS A 113 -4.23 -2.18 -5.01
CA CYS A 113 -5.59 -2.50 -4.58
C CYS A 113 -5.93 -3.90 -5.07
N SER A 114 -6.13 -4.83 -4.11
CA SER A 114 -6.44 -6.23 -4.46
C SER A 114 -7.38 -6.85 -3.43
N PRO A 115 -8.61 -7.21 -3.86
CA PRO A 115 -9.23 -7.00 -5.18
C PRO A 115 -9.35 -5.53 -5.58
N GLY A 116 -9.17 -5.24 -6.88
CA GLY A 116 -9.08 -3.89 -7.44
C GLY A 116 -10.39 -3.10 -7.42
N ASN A 117 -10.31 -1.82 -7.14
CA ASN A 117 -11.40 -0.86 -7.35
C ASN A 117 -11.04 0.07 -8.52
N PRO A 118 -11.79 0.05 -9.65
CA PRO A 118 -13.11 -0.55 -9.85
C PRO A 118 -13.11 -1.93 -10.52
N THR A 119 -11.98 -2.51 -10.85
CA THR A 119 -11.88 -3.62 -11.80
C THR A 119 -12.24 -4.99 -11.24
N GLY A 120 -12.14 -5.17 -9.92
CA GLY A 120 -12.28 -6.48 -9.27
C GLY A 120 -11.08 -7.42 -9.47
N ALA A 121 -10.04 -6.99 -10.19
CA ALA A 121 -8.86 -7.81 -10.46
C ALA A 121 -8.12 -8.18 -9.17
N VAL A 122 -7.65 -9.42 -9.08
CA VAL A 122 -6.96 -9.97 -7.91
C VAL A 122 -5.50 -10.25 -8.25
N MET A 123 -4.59 -9.61 -7.56
CA MET A 123 -3.16 -9.88 -7.69
C MET A 123 -2.81 -11.25 -7.09
N SER A 124 -1.96 -11.99 -7.77
CA SER A 124 -1.38 -13.21 -7.25
C SER A 124 -0.30 -12.94 -6.19
N ILE A 125 0.03 -13.96 -5.40
CA ILE A 125 1.17 -13.92 -4.46
C ILE A 125 2.46 -13.53 -5.18
N ALA A 126 2.75 -14.09 -6.36
CA ALA A 126 3.97 -13.79 -7.10
C ALA A 126 4.06 -12.31 -7.52
N GLN A 127 2.96 -11.68 -7.91
CA GLN A 127 2.93 -10.26 -8.26
C GLN A 127 3.12 -9.37 -7.01
N MET A 128 2.56 -9.76 -5.87
CA MET A 128 2.80 -9.07 -4.60
C MET A 128 4.26 -9.23 -4.14
N GLN A 129 4.86 -10.42 -4.31
CA GLN A 129 6.29 -10.66 -4.03
C GLN A 129 7.20 -9.82 -4.94
N GLN A 130 6.83 -9.62 -6.20
CA GLN A 130 7.52 -8.71 -7.10
C GLN A 130 7.48 -7.26 -6.59
N ALA A 131 6.32 -6.79 -6.13
CA ALA A 131 6.20 -5.46 -5.53
C ALA A 131 7.08 -5.30 -4.28
N ILE A 132 7.13 -6.33 -3.42
CA ILE A 132 7.98 -6.37 -2.23
C ILE A 132 9.47 -6.32 -2.62
N ALA A 133 9.89 -7.09 -3.62
CA ALA A 133 11.28 -7.11 -4.10
C ALA A 133 11.70 -5.74 -4.67
N LEU A 134 10.81 -5.07 -5.41
CA LEU A 134 11.05 -3.70 -5.89
C LEU A 134 11.15 -2.70 -4.72
N ALA A 135 10.30 -2.84 -3.70
CA ALA A 135 10.36 -2.01 -2.50
C ALA A 135 11.70 -2.17 -1.76
N ASP A 136 12.23 -3.38 -1.70
CA ASP A 136 13.56 -3.61 -1.12
C ASP A 136 14.68 -3.01 -1.96
N LYS A 137 14.58 -3.11 -3.29
CA LYS A 137 15.60 -2.60 -4.21
C LYS A 137 15.67 -1.08 -4.22
N TYR A 138 14.53 -0.41 -4.17
CA TYR A 138 14.42 1.04 -4.37
C TYR A 138 14.01 1.83 -3.13
N ASP A 139 13.83 1.16 -1.98
CA ASP A 139 13.56 1.78 -0.67
C ASP A 139 12.26 2.57 -0.61
N PHE A 140 11.16 1.98 -1.04
CA PHE A 140 9.82 2.55 -0.92
C PHE A 140 8.87 1.66 -0.11
N ILE A 141 7.71 2.19 0.26
CA ILE A 141 6.66 1.47 0.99
C ILE A 141 5.62 0.92 0.00
N VAL A 142 5.17 -0.32 0.21
CA VAL A 142 4.00 -0.90 -0.46
C VAL A 142 2.80 -0.78 0.45
N ALA A 143 1.77 -0.06 0.00
CA ALA A 143 0.48 0.07 0.67
C ALA A 143 -0.59 -0.68 -0.12
N SER A 144 -1.14 -1.74 0.47
CA SER A 144 -2.17 -2.58 -0.15
C SER A 144 -3.54 -2.26 0.41
N ASP A 145 -4.41 -1.70 -0.41
CA ASP A 145 -5.83 -1.53 -0.09
C ASP A 145 -6.55 -2.87 -0.31
N GLU A 146 -6.84 -3.56 0.79
CA GLU A 146 -7.47 -4.87 0.83
C GLU A 146 -8.92 -4.81 1.33
N CYS A 147 -9.59 -3.66 1.14
CA CYS A 147 -10.95 -3.46 1.60
C CYS A 147 -11.96 -4.47 1.01
N TYR A 148 -11.65 -5.04 -0.15
CA TYR A 148 -12.50 -6.00 -0.84
C TYR A 148 -12.04 -7.46 -0.66
N SER A 149 -11.08 -7.76 0.22
CA SER A 149 -10.53 -9.10 0.43
C SER A 149 -11.56 -10.17 0.81
N GLU A 150 -12.71 -9.75 1.35
CA GLU A 150 -13.81 -10.65 1.74
C GLU A 150 -15.01 -10.59 0.78
N VAL A 151 -14.84 -9.95 -0.40
CA VAL A 151 -15.88 -9.87 -1.44
C VAL A 151 -15.44 -10.74 -2.61
N TYR A 152 -15.70 -12.03 -2.51
CA TYR A 152 -15.37 -13.05 -3.51
C TYR A 152 -16.47 -14.13 -3.58
N LEU A 153 -16.48 -14.89 -4.65
CA LEU A 153 -17.55 -15.88 -4.92
C LEU A 153 -17.11 -17.32 -4.64
N ASP A 154 -15.81 -17.59 -4.68
CA ASP A 154 -15.26 -18.95 -4.50
C ASP A 154 -14.58 -19.07 -3.13
N GLU A 155 -15.25 -19.70 -2.19
CA GLU A 155 -14.74 -19.95 -0.84
C GLU A 155 -13.49 -20.85 -0.82
N GLY A 156 -13.28 -21.64 -1.88
CA GLY A 156 -12.07 -22.46 -2.05
C GLY A 156 -10.85 -21.68 -2.53
N ASN A 157 -11.05 -20.46 -3.04
CA ASN A 157 -9.99 -19.63 -3.60
C ASN A 157 -10.12 -18.15 -3.19
N PRO A 158 -10.01 -17.84 -1.90
CA PRO A 158 -10.11 -16.47 -1.42
C PRO A 158 -8.91 -15.61 -1.93
N PRO A 159 -9.12 -14.30 -2.18
CA PRO A 159 -8.05 -13.40 -2.59
C PRO A 159 -6.84 -13.44 -1.65
N ALA A 160 -5.64 -13.48 -2.21
CA ALA A 160 -4.41 -13.36 -1.45
C ALA A 160 -4.23 -11.94 -0.89
N GLY A 161 -3.38 -11.78 0.13
CA GLY A 161 -3.02 -10.50 0.72
C GLY A 161 -1.52 -10.26 0.74
N LEU A 162 -1.11 -9.00 0.85
CA LEU A 162 0.30 -8.59 0.85
C LEU A 162 1.08 -9.20 2.02
N LEU A 163 0.48 -9.27 3.22
CA LEU A 163 1.15 -9.89 4.37
C LEU A 163 1.31 -11.40 4.20
N GLN A 164 0.40 -12.07 3.47
CA GLN A 164 0.58 -13.46 3.08
C GLN A 164 1.80 -13.61 2.16
N ALA A 165 1.96 -12.74 1.16
CA ALA A 165 3.13 -12.73 0.30
C ALA A 165 4.43 -12.51 1.09
N CYS A 166 4.42 -11.61 2.08
CA CYS A 166 5.54 -11.46 3.02
C CYS A 166 5.85 -12.76 3.78
N ASN A 167 4.83 -13.41 4.32
CA ASN A 167 5.00 -14.65 5.09
C ASN A 167 5.59 -15.78 4.23
N GLU A 168 5.15 -15.93 2.99
CA GLU A 168 5.71 -16.91 2.04
C GLU A 168 7.16 -16.61 1.63
N MET A 169 7.59 -15.36 1.74
CA MET A 169 9.00 -14.94 1.61
C MET A 169 9.80 -15.08 2.93
N ASN A 170 9.24 -15.67 3.99
CA ASN A 170 9.79 -15.71 5.34
C ASN A 170 10.07 -14.35 5.97
N ARG A 171 9.31 -13.32 5.59
CA ARG A 171 9.42 -11.94 6.10
C ARG A 171 8.35 -11.68 7.16
N GLN A 172 8.63 -12.07 8.38
CA GLN A 172 7.69 -11.93 9.51
C GLN A 172 7.69 -10.52 10.12
N ASP A 173 8.64 -9.67 9.75
CA ASP A 173 8.72 -8.26 10.14
C ASP A 173 7.83 -7.35 9.27
N PHE A 174 7.30 -7.88 8.16
CA PHE A 174 6.51 -7.16 7.16
C PHE A 174 7.17 -5.87 6.65
N ARG A 175 8.49 -5.81 6.69
CA ARG A 175 9.25 -4.61 6.37
C ARG A 175 8.77 -3.96 5.08
N ARG A 176 8.47 -2.64 5.13
CA ARG A 176 7.92 -1.80 4.06
C ARG A 176 6.53 -2.18 3.55
N CYS A 177 5.84 -3.11 4.17
CA CYS A 177 4.54 -3.58 3.72
C CYS A 177 3.45 -3.20 4.71
N VAL A 178 2.39 -2.55 4.21
CA VAL A 178 1.24 -2.14 5.02
C VAL A 178 -0.05 -2.47 4.28
N VAL A 179 -1.02 -3.03 4.98
CA VAL A 179 -2.34 -3.39 4.45
C VAL A 179 -3.46 -2.60 5.12
N PHE A 180 -4.51 -2.30 4.37
CA PHE A 180 -5.68 -1.56 4.83
C PHE A 180 -6.92 -2.44 4.73
N HIS A 181 -7.62 -2.62 5.84
CA HIS A 181 -8.85 -3.41 5.92
C HIS A 181 -9.99 -2.59 6.52
N SER A 182 -11.20 -2.76 6.00
CA SER A 182 -12.39 -2.02 6.41
C SER A 182 -13.58 -2.92 6.66
N LEU A 183 -14.38 -2.60 7.67
CA LEU A 183 -15.68 -3.21 7.87
C LEU A 183 -16.72 -2.75 6.84
N SER A 184 -16.45 -1.68 6.10
CA SER A 184 -17.39 -1.08 5.13
C SER A 184 -17.84 -2.08 4.05
N LYS A 185 -16.91 -2.86 3.49
CA LYS A 185 -17.18 -3.85 2.45
C LYS A 185 -17.26 -5.26 3.01
N ARG A 186 -16.24 -5.66 3.78
CA ARG A 186 -16.13 -6.95 4.41
C ARG A 186 -17.39 -7.34 5.19
N SER A 187 -17.97 -6.40 5.96
CA SER A 187 -19.09 -6.67 6.87
C SER A 187 -20.36 -5.88 6.53
N ASN A 188 -20.38 -5.22 5.36
CA ASN A 188 -21.49 -4.36 4.92
C ASN A 188 -21.88 -3.28 5.97
N LEU A 189 -20.88 -2.71 6.65
CA LEU A 189 -21.06 -1.73 7.73
C LEU A 189 -20.33 -0.40 7.43
N PRO A 190 -20.63 0.26 6.28
CA PRO A 190 -19.91 1.48 5.89
C PRO A 190 -20.12 2.62 6.87
N GLY A 191 -21.28 2.69 7.54
CA GLY A 191 -21.64 3.74 8.49
C GLY A 191 -20.85 3.68 9.81
N LEU A 192 -20.31 2.52 10.19
CA LEU A 192 -19.51 2.38 11.43
C LEU A 192 -18.19 3.13 11.38
N ARG A 193 -17.72 3.53 10.21
CA ARG A 193 -16.42 4.19 10.05
C ARG A 193 -15.32 3.45 10.81
N SER A 194 -15.20 2.15 10.61
CA SER A 194 -14.25 1.29 11.30
C SER A 194 -13.41 0.47 10.32
N GLY A 195 -12.13 0.39 10.61
CA GLY A 195 -11.14 -0.37 9.89
C GLY A 195 -9.85 -0.47 10.69
N PHE A 196 -8.84 -1.04 10.08
CA PHE A 196 -7.50 -1.06 10.64
C PHE A 196 -6.45 -1.07 9.53
N ILE A 197 -5.25 -0.68 9.88
CA ILE A 197 -4.04 -0.92 9.09
C ILE A 197 -3.15 -1.89 9.84
N ALA A 198 -2.40 -2.72 9.08
CA ALA A 198 -1.46 -3.65 9.67
C ALA A 198 -0.23 -3.82 8.79
N GLY A 199 0.91 -4.21 9.39
CA GLY A 199 2.15 -4.46 8.66
C GLY A 199 3.40 -4.03 9.41
N ASP A 200 4.33 -3.39 8.71
CA ASP A 200 5.61 -2.92 9.26
C ASP A 200 5.43 -2.05 10.50
N ALA A 201 5.94 -2.53 11.64
CA ALA A 201 5.80 -1.88 12.92
C ALA A 201 6.50 -0.50 12.98
N SER A 202 7.57 -0.29 12.23
CA SER A 202 8.28 0.99 12.19
C SER A 202 7.47 2.04 11.42
N VAL A 203 6.93 1.66 10.28
CA VAL A 203 6.06 2.52 9.45
C VAL A 203 4.78 2.88 10.21
N LEU A 204 4.17 1.90 10.90
CA LEU A 204 2.97 2.13 11.69
C LEU A 204 3.22 3.04 12.90
N LYS A 205 4.40 2.95 13.53
CA LYS A 205 4.80 3.85 14.62
C LYS A 205 4.87 5.30 14.15
N ASP A 206 5.49 5.54 13.01
CA ASP A 206 5.61 6.89 12.43
C ASP A 206 4.23 7.43 12.03
N PHE A 207 3.39 6.59 11.42
CA PHE A 207 2.02 6.96 11.10
C PHE A 207 1.17 7.23 12.36
N PHE A 208 1.33 6.45 13.42
CA PHE A 208 0.65 6.70 14.70
C PHE A 208 1.05 8.05 15.29
N SER A 209 2.34 8.39 15.25
CA SER A 209 2.84 9.69 15.71
C SER A 209 2.22 10.84 14.90
N TYR A 210 2.15 10.71 13.57
CA TYR A 210 1.48 11.68 12.71
C TYR A 210 0.01 11.86 13.09
N ARG A 211 -0.73 10.77 13.33
CA ARG A 211 -2.15 10.81 13.70
C ARG A 211 -2.45 11.43 15.06
N THR A 212 -1.48 11.56 15.94
CA THR A 212 -1.69 12.18 17.26
C THR A 212 -2.14 13.64 17.14
N TYR A 213 -1.91 14.26 15.99
CA TYR A 213 -2.25 15.66 15.71
C TYR A 213 -3.48 15.86 14.81
N HIS A 214 -4.24 14.80 14.51
CA HIS A 214 -5.42 14.82 13.62
C HIS A 214 -6.69 14.30 14.30
#